data_7f090cfda71b4472f3a98ba503a3aadc
#
_entry.id   7f090cfda71b4472f3a98ba503a3aadc
#
_cell.length_a   1.000
_cell.length_b   1.000
_cell.length_c   1.000
_cell.angle_alpha   90.00
_cell.angle_beta   90.00
_cell.angle_gamma   90.00
#
_symmetry.space_group_name_H-M   'P 1'
#
loop_
_entity.id
_entity.type
_entity.pdbx_description
1 polymer ?
#
loop_
_entity_poly.entity_id
_entity_poly.type
_entity_poly.pdbx_seq_one_letter_code
_entity_poly.pdbx_strand_id
1 'polypeptide(L)'
;MQIESEIPLSQNHAFLGRKVIYTSRSEEEINQDTIPQIINGAMSRHFENCREIDYLFKYFRGYQPILKREKVVRPEINNRIVINNAYSIVRNATGYFLGEPIQFTPKKQENSEDVSTLNSLMDSENKSLEDMKLGEHASICGTSFRLVEADDPLDEDEAPFEIPTLEPKHTFVVYSSKAGHEPLLGVTYSPILNDDGFVSGTSYIVYDKTYQYQYDTKSFPAANIKRSDLVGEPIPHFLDAVPIVEYPNNEWRIGDFEIVMTILNAINKLHSDRMNSVEQIVNSLLVFIGCHLKTAEENKAQGHGGIGDYESLKEQGAIELPNADGAKADVKYVSSSVDQNEAETLAQTLTDYAYAISGIPDRKERSNNGGDTGDAVYLRDGFQSLELVARVKERNFKKSERSTLRMVCKILEVFNGIRLKPMDVDVKFIRNRTNNMLNKSQAADNLETSGLFAPEDIISLIGVTDDPKGMAERGQKYKEENAKTMAEVTGGVQPGTANGPPNGETSDSNGDGANGKTPAA
;
A
#
# COMPACT_ATOMS: atom_id res chain seq x y z
N MET A 1 6.04 -6.17 -30.02
CA MET A 1 5.85 -4.75 -30.34
C MET A 1 4.59 -4.31 -29.61
N GLN A 2 4.75 -3.73 -28.40
CA GLN A 2 3.64 -3.21 -27.62
C GLN A 2 3.09 -2.02 -28.39
N ILE A 3 1.87 -2.12 -28.88
CA ILE A 3 1.13 -0.95 -29.33
C ILE A 3 0.70 -0.24 -28.04
N GLU A 4 1.61 0.50 -27.43
CA GLU A 4 1.25 1.54 -26.49
C GLU A 4 0.49 2.59 -27.27
N SER A 5 -0.82 2.55 -27.23
CA SER A 5 -1.62 3.71 -27.59
C SER A 5 -1.36 4.77 -26.51
N GLU A 6 -0.24 5.46 -26.63
CA GLU A 6 0.05 6.66 -25.86
C GLU A 6 -0.89 7.77 -26.33
N ILE A 7 -2.13 7.70 -25.87
CA ILE A 7 -2.89 8.94 -25.76
C ILE A 7 -2.48 9.50 -24.40
N PRO A 8 -1.64 10.54 -24.34
CA PRO A 8 -1.23 11.09 -23.07
C PRO A 8 -2.48 11.63 -22.38
N LEU A 9 -2.78 11.12 -21.19
CA LEU A 9 -3.69 11.79 -20.30
C LEU A 9 -3.12 13.20 -20.12
N SER A 10 -3.88 14.23 -20.51
CA SER A 10 -3.42 15.61 -20.39
C SER A 10 -3.04 15.89 -18.94
N GLN A 11 -2.05 16.76 -18.71
CA GLN A 11 -1.64 17.15 -17.35
C GLN A 11 -2.81 17.71 -16.51
N ASN A 12 -3.91 18.06 -17.16
CA ASN A 12 -5.14 18.60 -16.57
C ASN A 12 -6.26 17.55 -16.46
N HIS A 13 -5.98 16.26 -16.68
CA HIS A 13 -7.00 15.22 -16.53
C HIS A 13 -7.34 15.05 -15.05
N ALA A 14 -8.61 15.27 -14.70
CA ALA A 14 -9.13 15.00 -13.38
C ALA A 14 -9.51 13.52 -13.30
N PHE A 15 -8.81 12.76 -12.47
CA PHE A 15 -9.18 11.38 -12.16
C PHE A 15 -10.37 11.39 -11.20
N LEU A 16 -11.50 10.85 -11.66
CA LEU A 16 -12.74 10.80 -10.89
C LEU A 16 -13.04 9.38 -10.34
N GLY A 17 -12.02 8.51 -10.36
CA GLY A 17 -12.16 7.10 -10.00
C GLY A 17 -12.61 6.22 -11.16
N ARG A 18 -12.52 4.90 -10.94
CA ARG A 18 -12.86 3.92 -11.99
C ARG A 18 -14.37 3.83 -12.17
N LYS A 19 -14.80 3.83 -13.42
CA LYS A 19 -16.21 3.77 -13.78
C LYS A 19 -16.76 2.37 -13.57
N VAL A 20 -17.89 2.28 -12.89
CA VAL A 20 -18.64 1.03 -12.77
C VAL A 20 -19.32 0.69 -14.09
N ILE A 21 -19.31 -0.57 -14.45
CA ILE A 21 -19.90 -1.07 -15.67
C ILE A 21 -21.26 -1.70 -15.34
N TYR A 22 -22.31 -1.22 -15.98
CA TYR A 22 -23.66 -1.68 -15.76
C TYR A 22 -24.28 -2.25 -17.04
N THR A 23 -25.18 -3.21 -16.86
CA THR A 23 -26.10 -3.68 -17.90
C THR A 23 -27.55 -3.58 -17.43
N SER A 24 -28.46 -3.34 -18.37
CA SER A 24 -29.91 -3.35 -18.11
C SER A 24 -30.54 -4.74 -18.18
N ARG A 25 -29.75 -5.74 -18.62
CA ARG A 25 -30.24 -7.11 -18.72
C ARG A 25 -30.42 -7.73 -17.34
N SER A 26 -31.44 -8.60 -17.24
CA SER A 26 -31.64 -9.42 -16.04
C SER A 26 -30.73 -10.66 -16.06
N GLU A 27 -30.58 -11.32 -14.91
CA GLU A 27 -29.81 -12.56 -14.77
C GLU A 27 -30.32 -13.66 -15.75
N GLU A 28 -31.64 -13.78 -15.91
CA GLU A 28 -32.27 -14.77 -16.79
C GLU A 28 -32.00 -14.53 -18.29
N GLU A 29 -31.62 -13.31 -18.67
CA GLU A 29 -31.29 -12.94 -20.05
C GLU A 29 -29.80 -13.16 -20.37
N ILE A 30 -28.99 -13.59 -19.40
CA ILE A 30 -27.57 -13.85 -19.57
C ILE A 30 -27.39 -15.28 -20.08
N ASN A 31 -26.82 -15.39 -21.25
CA ASN A 31 -26.50 -16.67 -21.89
C ASN A 31 -25.40 -16.47 -22.95
N GLN A 32 -24.93 -17.56 -23.50
CA GLN A 32 -23.85 -17.58 -24.51
C GLN A 32 -24.12 -16.71 -25.77
N ASP A 33 -25.37 -16.33 -26.06
CA ASP A 33 -25.75 -15.46 -27.19
C ASP A 33 -25.71 -13.98 -26.83
N THR A 34 -26.01 -13.67 -25.56
CA THR A 34 -26.13 -12.28 -25.06
C THR A 34 -24.83 -11.79 -24.42
N ILE A 35 -23.99 -12.66 -23.86
CA ILE A 35 -22.70 -12.33 -23.25
C ILE A 35 -21.80 -11.51 -24.19
N PRO A 36 -21.59 -11.88 -25.48
CA PRO A 36 -20.76 -11.07 -26.38
C PRO A 36 -21.27 -9.64 -26.55
N GLN A 37 -22.60 -9.43 -26.59
CA GLN A 37 -23.19 -8.12 -26.71
C GLN A 37 -22.98 -7.27 -25.45
N ILE A 38 -23.10 -7.88 -24.26
CA ILE A 38 -22.85 -7.23 -22.97
C ILE A 38 -21.40 -6.80 -22.86
N ILE A 39 -20.46 -7.70 -23.18
CA ILE A 39 -19.02 -7.42 -23.11
C ILE A 39 -18.65 -6.31 -24.09
N ASN A 40 -19.10 -6.38 -25.36
CA ASN A 40 -18.82 -5.36 -26.37
C ASN A 40 -19.33 -3.98 -25.93
N GLY A 41 -20.51 -3.91 -25.30
CA GLY A 41 -21.04 -2.69 -24.72
C GLY A 41 -20.24 -2.17 -23.51
N ALA A 42 -19.67 -3.09 -22.72
CA ALA A 42 -18.86 -2.80 -21.55
C ALA A 42 -17.45 -2.28 -21.90
N MET A 43 -16.86 -2.77 -23.02
CA MET A 43 -15.47 -2.55 -23.38
C MET A 43 -15.09 -1.08 -23.53
N SER A 44 -15.99 -0.21 -24.00
CA SER A 44 -15.69 1.22 -24.11
C SER A 44 -15.34 1.84 -22.76
N ARG A 45 -16.15 1.56 -21.73
CA ARG A 45 -15.90 2.03 -20.36
C ARG A 45 -14.70 1.34 -19.72
N HIS A 46 -14.55 0.05 -19.98
CA HIS A 46 -13.40 -0.71 -19.49
C HIS A 46 -12.08 -0.15 -20.04
N PHE A 47 -12.01 0.16 -21.33
CA PHE A 47 -10.79 0.77 -21.91
C PHE A 47 -10.47 2.16 -21.34
N GLU A 48 -11.48 2.96 -21.00
CA GLU A 48 -11.22 4.21 -20.27
C GLU A 48 -10.58 3.91 -18.91
N ASN A 49 -11.12 2.95 -18.15
CA ASN A 49 -10.53 2.50 -16.89
C ASN A 49 -9.11 1.94 -17.08
N CYS A 50 -8.88 1.10 -18.10
CA CYS A 50 -7.55 0.53 -18.41
C CYS A 50 -6.48 1.60 -18.62
N ARG A 51 -6.83 2.68 -19.33
CA ARG A 51 -5.89 3.80 -19.57
C ARG A 51 -5.52 4.52 -18.29
N GLU A 52 -6.50 4.75 -17.42
CA GLU A 52 -6.27 5.38 -16.11
C GLU A 52 -5.47 4.45 -15.20
N ILE A 53 -5.81 3.17 -15.15
CA ILE A 53 -5.10 2.13 -14.37
C ILE A 53 -3.63 2.05 -14.83
N ASP A 54 -3.37 1.94 -16.13
CA ASP A 54 -2.01 1.88 -16.68
C ASP A 54 -1.20 3.13 -16.30
N TYR A 55 -1.80 4.31 -16.40
CA TYR A 55 -1.16 5.55 -15.97
C TYR A 55 -0.82 5.56 -14.49
N LEU A 56 -1.73 5.13 -13.62
CA LEU A 56 -1.54 5.10 -12.17
C LEU A 56 -0.45 4.09 -11.77
N PHE A 57 -0.41 2.91 -12.37
CA PHE A 57 0.68 1.95 -12.14
C PHE A 57 2.04 2.48 -12.62
N LYS A 58 2.10 3.14 -13.78
CA LYS A 58 3.31 3.80 -14.28
C LYS A 58 3.75 4.90 -13.31
N TYR A 59 2.81 5.72 -12.84
CA TYR A 59 3.07 6.80 -11.88
C TYR A 59 3.62 6.25 -10.56
N PHE A 60 3.00 5.20 -10.01
CA PHE A 60 3.45 4.50 -8.80
C PHE A 60 4.87 3.96 -8.94
N ARG A 61 5.23 3.43 -10.12
CA ARG A 61 6.59 2.94 -10.43
C ARG A 61 7.61 4.05 -10.69
N GLY A 62 7.23 5.31 -10.59
CA GLY A 62 8.11 6.46 -10.77
C GLY A 62 8.11 7.04 -12.18
N TYR A 63 7.34 6.51 -13.13
CA TYR A 63 7.20 7.10 -14.45
C TYR A 63 6.21 8.28 -14.40
N GLN A 64 6.71 9.43 -13.94
CA GLN A 64 5.90 10.60 -13.62
C GLN A 64 6.09 11.71 -14.68
N PRO A 65 5.14 12.68 -14.78
CA PRO A 65 5.15 13.69 -15.84
C PRO A 65 6.43 14.52 -15.96
N ILE A 66 7.15 14.72 -14.86
CA ILE A 66 8.41 15.47 -14.85
C ILE A 66 9.47 14.86 -15.80
N LEU A 67 9.44 13.53 -16.00
CA LEU A 67 10.38 12.84 -16.89
C LEU A 67 10.21 13.23 -18.36
N LYS A 68 9.02 13.70 -18.74
CA LYS A 68 8.72 14.19 -20.10
C LYS A 68 8.92 15.70 -20.25
N ARG A 69 9.46 16.36 -19.21
CA ARG A 69 9.68 17.81 -19.22
C ARG A 69 10.73 18.19 -20.27
N GLU A 70 10.38 19.15 -21.11
CA GLU A 70 11.29 19.81 -22.05
C GLU A 70 11.48 21.28 -21.68
N LYS A 71 12.68 21.79 -21.86
CA LYS A 71 13.03 23.21 -21.70
C LYS A 71 13.50 23.75 -23.02
N VAL A 72 12.94 24.89 -23.40
CA VAL A 72 13.31 25.60 -24.61
C VAL A 72 14.59 26.42 -24.41
N VAL A 73 14.75 26.99 -23.21
CA VAL A 73 15.91 27.80 -22.84
C VAL A 73 16.87 26.94 -22.01
N ARG A 74 18.10 26.83 -22.45
CA ARG A 74 19.16 25.99 -21.87
C ARG A 74 18.72 24.54 -21.70
N PRO A 75 18.47 23.82 -22.79
CA PRO A 75 17.99 22.43 -22.75
C PRO A 75 18.99 21.49 -22.09
N GLU A 76 20.28 21.84 -22.04
CA GLU A 76 21.35 21.11 -21.34
C GLU A 76 21.18 21.09 -19.82
N ILE A 77 20.53 22.10 -19.24
CA ILE A 77 20.23 22.17 -17.80
C ILE A 77 18.76 21.82 -17.60
N ASN A 78 18.45 20.55 -17.65
CA ASN A 78 17.09 20.03 -17.53
C ASN A 78 17.02 18.81 -16.62
N ASN A 79 17.28 19.02 -15.34
CA ASN A 79 17.15 17.98 -14.34
C ASN A 79 15.69 17.56 -14.19
N ARG A 80 15.46 16.25 -14.12
CA ARG A 80 14.14 15.61 -14.03
C ARG A 80 14.12 14.69 -12.82
N ILE A 81 13.91 15.29 -11.64
CA ILE A 81 13.95 14.58 -10.37
C ILE A 81 12.55 14.07 -10.03
N VAL A 82 12.45 12.78 -9.72
CA VAL A 82 11.24 12.14 -9.22
C VAL A 82 11.42 11.81 -7.75
N ILE A 83 10.66 12.49 -6.90
CA ILE A 83 10.47 12.10 -5.50
C ILE A 83 9.20 11.28 -5.44
N ASN A 84 9.35 9.96 -5.38
CA ASN A 84 8.23 9.04 -5.53
C ASN A 84 7.40 8.90 -4.24
N ASN A 85 6.76 10.00 -3.83
CA ASN A 85 5.85 9.99 -2.68
C ASN A 85 4.62 9.10 -2.90
N ALA A 86 4.20 8.87 -4.16
CA ALA A 86 3.11 7.94 -4.46
C ALA A 86 3.42 6.52 -3.97
N TYR A 87 4.66 6.05 -4.18
CA TYR A 87 5.13 4.77 -3.65
C TYR A 87 5.06 4.74 -2.11
N SER A 88 5.50 5.83 -1.46
CA SER A 88 5.47 5.93 0.00
C SER A 88 4.03 5.89 0.54
N ILE A 89 3.10 6.60 -0.11
CA ILE A 89 1.68 6.62 0.29
C ILE A 89 1.08 5.21 0.22
N VAL A 90 1.21 4.53 -0.92
CA VAL A 90 0.67 3.17 -1.11
C VAL A 90 1.26 2.19 -0.10
N ARG A 91 2.59 2.19 0.08
CA ARG A 91 3.27 1.27 1.01
C ARG A 91 2.84 1.47 2.46
N ASN A 92 2.71 2.73 2.90
CA ASN A 92 2.24 3.01 4.26
C ASN A 92 0.77 2.63 4.44
N ALA A 93 -0.10 2.98 3.48
CA ALA A 93 -1.53 2.67 3.54
C ALA A 93 -1.78 1.16 3.54
N THR A 94 -1.15 0.42 2.61
CA THR A 94 -1.33 -1.04 2.48
C THR A 94 -0.69 -1.78 3.64
N GLY A 95 0.55 -1.42 4.01
CA GLY A 95 1.26 -2.06 5.13
C GLY A 95 0.57 -1.85 6.47
N TYR A 96 -0.09 -0.71 6.69
CA TYR A 96 -0.90 -0.50 7.89
C TYR A 96 -2.22 -1.27 7.86
N PHE A 97 -2.86 -1.36 6.69
CA PHE A 97 -4.18 -1.98 6.55
C PHE A 97 -4.13 -3.51 6.53
N LEU A 98 -3.19 -4.09 5.78
CA LEU A 98 -3.07 -5.54 5.51
C LEU A 98 -1.68 -6.10 5.85
N GLY A 99 -0.90 -5.39 6.66
CA GLY A 99 0.42 -5.85 7.09
C GLY A 99 0.38 -7.07 8.00
N GLU A 100 -0.74 -7.29 8.68
CA GLU A 100 -1.02 -8.50 9.44
C GLU A 100 -2.11 -9.31 8.73
N PRO A 101 -2.06 -10.65 8.76
CA PRO A 101 -3.07 -11.51 8.13
C PRO A 101 -4.48 -11.24 8.65
N ILE A 102 -5.46 -11.28 7.74
CA ILE A 102 -6.87 -11.22 8.11
C ILE A 102 -7.23 -12.54 8.80
N GLN A 103 -7.81 -12.45 9.99
CA GLN A 103 -8.23 -13.62 10.75
C GLN A 103 -9.73 -13.85 10.64
N PHE A 104 -10.12 -15.10 10.45
CA PHE A 104 -11.48 -15.56 10.57
C PHE A 104 -11.70 -16.11 11.99
N THR A 105 -12.72 -15.61 12.67
CA THR A 105 -13.06 -16.07 14.03
C THR A 105 -14.49 -16.54 14.10
N PRO A 106 -14.77 -17.62 14.83
CA PRO A 106 -16.12 -18.13 14.98
C PRO A 106 -16.95 -17.17 15.85
N LYS A 107 -18.19 -16.90 15.46
CA LYS A 107 -19.13 -16.17 16.32
C LYS A 107 -19.76 -17.06 17.38
N LYS A 108 -19.76 -18.36 17.15
CA LYS A 108 -20.26 -19.37 18.07
C LYS A 108 -19.19 -20.44 18.29
N GLN A 109 -19.07 -20.91 19.51
CA GLN A 109 -18.05 -21.88 19.90
C GLN A 109 -18.19 -23.22 19.15
N GLU A 110 -19.40 -23.59 18.77
CA GLU A 110 -19.69 -24.84 18.01
C GLU A 110 -18.98 -24.86 16.64
N ASN A 111 -18.67 -23.71 16.06
CA ASN A 111 -18.02 -23.57 14.75
C ASN A 111 -16.49 -23.37 14.85
N SER A 112 -15.90 -23.54 16.04
CA SER A 112 -14.48 -23.24 16.28
C SER A 112 -13.54 -24.13 15.49
N GLU A 113 -13.84 -25.42 15.36
CA GLU A 113 -13.03 -26.40 14.62
C GLU A 113 -13.09 -26.14 13.10
N ASP A 114 -14.30 -25.93 12.58
CA ASP A 114 -14.51 -25.62 11.15
C ASP A 114 -13.81 -24.33 10.74
N VAL A 115 -13.84 -23.28 11.59
CA VAL A 115 -13.15 -22.02 11.33
C VAL A 115 -11.64 -22.16 11.45
N SER A 116 -11.14 -23.03 12.35
CA SER A 116 -9.71 -23.35 12.42
C SER A 116 -9.24 -24.02 11.13
N THR A 117 -10.00 -24.98 10.61
CA THR A 117 -9.72 -25.63 9.33
C THR A 117 -9.77 -24.64 8.17
N LEU A 118 -10.76 -23.74 8.15
CA LEU A 118 -10.84 -22.68 7.16
C LEU A 118 -9.56 -21.79 7.16
N ASN A 119 -9.07 -21.37 8.35
CA ASN A 119 -7.86 -20.58 8.43
C ASN A 119 -6.63 -21.35 7.91
N SER A 120 -6.48 -22.64 8.24
CA SER A 120 -5.38 -23.46 7.75
C SER A 120 -5.38 -23.60 6.23
N LEU A 121 -6.56 -23.81 5.63
CA LEU A 121 -6.71 -23.89 4.17
C LEU A 121 -6.48 -22.52 3.48
N MET A 122 -6.87 -21.42 4.11
CA MET A 122 -6.55 -20.07 3.61
C MET A 122 -5.05 -19.78 3.67
N ASP A 123 -4.34 -20.29 4.67
CA ASP A 123 -2.89 -20.16 4.78
C ASP A 123 -2.17 -21.01 3.73
N SER A 124 -2.63 -22.23 3.42
CA SER A 124 -2.06 -23.06 2.34
C SER A 124 -2.14 -22.35 0.99
N GLU A 125 -3.20 -21.56 0.74
CA GLU A 125 -3.38 -20.71 -0.45
C GLU A 125 -2.63 -19.37 -0.39
N ASN A 126 -1.78 -19.16 0.60
CA ASN A 126 -1.05 -17.90 0.78
C ASN A 126 -1.96 -16.66 0.76
N LYS A 127 -3.15 -16.79 1.35
CA LYS A 127 -4.16 -15.70 1.37
C LYS A 127 -3.59 -14.36 1.82
N SER A 128 -2.69 -14.35 2.77
CA SER A 128 -2.06 -13.11 3.26
C SER A 128 -1.31 -12.36 2.16
N LEU A 129 -0.59 -13.08 1.28
CA LEU A 129 0.10 -12.49 0.14
C LEU A 129 -0.90 -11.96 -0.90
N GLU A 130 -1.96 -12.73 -1.19
CA GLU A 130 -3.01 -12.32 -2.12
C GLU A 130 -3.80 -11.12 -1.59
N ASP A 131 -4.07 -11.04 -0.29
CA ASP A 131 -4.69 -9.86 0.35
C ASP A 131 -3.80 -8.61 0.22
N MET A 132 -2.48 -8.75 0.40
CA MET A 132 -1.54 -7.66 0.20
C MET A 132 -1.54 -7.15 -1.25
N LYS A 133 -1.56 -8.05 -2.24
CA LYS A 133 -1.68 -7.68 -3.66
C LYS A 133 -2.99 -6.96 -3.95
N LEU A 134 -4.12 -7.47 -3.42
CA LEU A 134 -5.43 -6.80 -3.54
C LEU A 134 -5.38 -5.38 -2.96
N GLY A 135 -4.83 -5.24 -1.76
CA GLY A 135 -4.68 -3.94 -1.09
C GLY A 135 -3.79 -2.99 -1.87
N GLU A 136 -2.69 -3.47 -2.42
CA GLU A 136 -1.77 -2.67 -3.25
C GLU A 136 -2.46 -2.22 -4.54
N HIS A 137 -3.12 -3.11 -5.28
CA HIS A 137 -3.87 -2.76 -6.49
C HIS A 137 -4.98 -1.74 -6.18
N ALA A 138 -5.78 -1.98 -5.13
CA ALA A 138 -6.83 -1.05 -4.71
C ALA A 138 -6.26 0.32 -4.30
N SER A 139 -5.13 0.35 -3.60
CA SER A 139 -4.44 1.59 -3.19
C SER A 139 -3.87 2.36 -4.38
N ILE A 140 -3.36 1.65 -5.42
CA ILE A 140 -2.81 2.27 -6.63
C ILE A 140 -3.91 2.80 -7.54
N CYS A 141 -4.86 1.95 -7.93
CA CYS A 141 -5.82 2.27 -8.98
C CYS A 141 -7.29 2.30 -8.53
N GLY A 142 -7.55 2.19 -7.24
CA GLY A 142 -8.89 2.34 -6.67
C GLY A 142 -9.76 1.08 -6.71
N THR A 143 -9.34 0.01 -7.39
CA THR A 143 -10.06 -1.26 -7.48
C THR A 143 -9.10 -2.43 -7.63
N SER A 144 -9.51 -3.60 -7.16
CA SER A 144 -8.80 -4.87 -7.33
C SER A 144 -9.80 -6.01 -7.45
N PHE A 145 -9.35 -7.15 -7.94
CA PHE A 145 -10.21 -8.28 -8.24
C PHE A 145 -9.59 -9.58 -7.75
N ARG A 146 -10.43 -10.43 -7.15
CA ARG A 146 -10.09 -11.79 -6.75
C ARG A 146 -10.95 -12.76 -7.54
N LEU A 147 -10.36 -13.83 -8.03
CA LEU A 147 -11.07 -15.00 -8.52
C LEU A 147 -11.22 -15.99 -7.36
N VAL A 148 -12.33 -16.69 -7.29
CA VAL A 148 -12.53 -17.86 -6.42
C VAL A 148 -12.89 -19.01 -7.31
N GLU A 149 -12.04 -20.01 -7.38
CA GLU A 149 -12.23 -21.16 -8.24
C GLU A 149 -12.08 -22.44 -7.41
N ALA A 150 -12.91 -23.46 -7.71
CA ALA A 150 -12.76 -24.76 -7.07
C ALA A 150 -11.64 -25.51 -7.77
N ASP A 151 -10.76 -26.11 -7.01
CA ASP A 151 -9.68 -26.96 -7.49
C ASP A 151 -9.76 -28.34 -6.85
N ASP A 152 -9.26 -29.36 -7.54
CA ASP A 152 -9.23 -30.72 -7.04
C ASP A 152 -7.90 -30.91 -6.27
N PRO A 153 -7.92 -30.97 -4.92
CA PRO A 153 -6.68 -31.02 -4.17
C PRO A 153 -5.93 -32.33 -4.45
N LEU A 154 -4.62 -32.22 -4.64
CA LEU A 154 -3.75 -33.38 -4.86
C LEU A 154 -3.45 -34.13 -3.56
N ASP A 155 -3.42 -33.39 -2.44
CA ASP A 155 -3.12 -33.89 -1.11
C ASP A 155 -4.17 -33.39 -0.09
N GLU A 156 -4.30 -34.08 1.08
CA GLU A 156 -5.24 -33.71 2.14
C GLU A 156 -4.96 -32.35 2.79
N ASP A 157 -3.72 -31.85 2.66
CA ASP A 157 -3.29 -30.56 3.22
C ASP A 157 -3.48 -29.37 2.24
N GLU A 158 -3.88 -29.65 0.99
CA GLU A 158 -4.17 -28.61 0.00
C GLU A 158 -5.61 -28.11 0.11
N ALA A 159 -5.80 -26.82 -0.18
CA ALA A 159 -7.14 -26.26 -0.23
C ALA A 159 -7.88 -26.70 -1.49
N PRO A 160 -9.16 -27.06 -1.42
CA PRO A 160 -9.97 -27.40 -2.58
C PRO A 160 -10.42 -26.17 -3.37
N PHE A 161 -9.67 -25.06 -3.29
CA PHE A 161 -9.98 -23.81 -3.95
C PHE A 161 -8.72 -22.98 -4.19
N GLU A 162 -8.75 -22.16 -5.21
CA GLU A 162 -7.77 -21.11 -5.49
C GLU A 162 -8.41 -19.72 -5.31
N ILE A 163 -7.62 -18.76 -4.81
CA ILE A 163 -8.05 -17.38 -4.56
C ILE A 163 -7.08 -16.32 -5.13
N PRO A 164 -6.64 -16.44 -6.39
CA PRO A 164 -5.66 -15.54 -6.97
C PRO A 164 -6.19 -14.11 -7.13
N THR A 165 -5.28 -13.15 -7.01
CA THR A 165 -5.52 -11.75 -7.34
C THR A 165 -5.34 -11.53 -8.83
N LEU A 166 -6.38 -11.02 -9.50
CA LEU A 166 -6.37 -10.76 -10.93
C LEU A 166 -5.82 -9.35 -11.24
N GLU A 167 -5.26 -9.21 -12.44
CA GLU A 167 -4.75 -7.93 -12.94
C GLU A 167 -5.91 -6.95 -13.22
N PRO A 168 -5.97 -5.78 -12.55
CA PRO A 168 -7.09 -4.85 -12.68
C PRO A 168 -7.26 -4.28 -14.10
N LYS A 169 -6.19 -4.27 -14.88
CA LYS A 169 -6.20 -3.79 -16.27
C LYS A 169 -6.93 -4.76 -17.21
N HIS A 170 -6.95 -6.03 -16.86
CA HIS A 170 -7.51 -7.08 -17.70
C HIS A 170 -8.76 -7.74 -17.10
N THR A 171 -9.29 -7.15 -16.03
CA THR A 171 -10.43 -7.72 -15.30
C THR A 171 -11.48 -6.65 -15.02
N PHE A 172 -12.74 -7.01 -15.15
CA PHE A 172 -13.86 -6.17 -14.76
C PHE A 172 -15.09 -6.99 -14.39
N VAL A 173 -15.97 -6.38 -13.63
CA VAL A 173 -17.27 -6.95 -13.26
C VAL A 173 -18.39 -6.09 -13.87
N VAL A 174 -19.40 -6.73 -14.43
CA VAL A 174 -20.60 -6.09 -14.95
C VAL A 174 -21.71 -6.24 -13.93
N TYR A 175 -22.28 -5.12 -13.52
CA TYR A 175 -23.33 -5.04 -12.52
C TYR A 175 -24.70 -4.81 -13.12
N SER A 176 -25.74 -5.22 -12.41
CA SER A 176 -27.11 -4.88 -12.73
C SER A 176 -27.35 -3.36 -12.56
N SER A 177 -28.06 -2.75 -13.49
CA SER A 177 -28.53 -1.37 -13.35
C SER A 177 -29.68 -1.21 -12.34
N LYS A 178 -30.27 -2.33 -11.85
CA LYS A 178 -31.32 -2.31 -10.82
C LYS A 178 -30.75 -1.90 -9.47
N ALA A 179 -31.58 -1.39 -8.59
CA ALA A 179 -31.23 -1.07 -7.22
C ALA A 179 -30.62 -2.32 -6.53
N GLY A 180 -29.45 -2.13 -5.85
CA GLY A 180 -28.68 -3.23 -5.27
C GLY A 180 -27.39 -3.54 -6.07
N HIS A 181 -27.36 -3.25 -7.37
CA HIS A 181 -26.19 -3.41 -8.23
C HIS A 181 -25.50 -4.76 -8.05
N GLU A 182 -26.28 -5.84 -8.20
CA GLU A 182 -25.74 -7.20 -8.09
C GLU A 182 -24.76 -7.48 -9.23
N PRO A 183 -23.63 -8.18 -8.96
CA PRO A 183 -22.71 -8.61 -10.00
C PRO A 183 -23.38 -9.69 -10.87
N LEU A 184 -23.34 -9.49 -12.18
CA LEU A 184 -23.98 -10.40 -13.15
C LEU A 184 -22.96 -11.17 -13.98
N LEU A 185 -21.83 -10.53 -14.34
CA LEU A 185 -20.75 -11.15 -15.07
C LEU A 185 -19.41 -10.71 -14.49
N GLY A 186 -18.47 -11.65 -14.33
CA GLY A 186 -17.06 -11.41 -14.11
C GLY A 186 -16.30 -11.72 -15.39
N VAL A 187 -15.44 -10.82 -15.83
CA VAL A 187 -14.67 -10.98 -17.07
C VAL A 187 -13.21 -10.75 -16.79
N THR A 188 -12.38 -11.71 -17.18
CA THR A 188 -10.93 -11.55 -17.25
C THR A 188 -10.46 -11.93 -18.64
N TYR A 189 -9.36 -11.32 -19.14
CA TYR A 189 -8.83 -11.63 -20.44
C TYR A 189 -7.33 -11.55 -20.49
N SER A 190 -6.74 -12.38 -21.32
CA SER A 190 -5.29 -12.47 -21.52
C SER A 190 -4.93 -12.56 -23.00
N PRO A 191 -3.72 -12.13 -23.39
CA PRO A 191 -3.25 -12.34 -24.76
C PRO A 191 -3.00 -13.84 -25.02
N ILE A 192 -3.44 -14.32 -26.19
CA ILE A 192 -3.05 -15.62 -26.71
C ILE A 192 -1.70 -15.44 -27.39
N LEU A 193 -0.70 -16.19 -26.96
CA LEU A 193 0.63 -16.18 -27.54
C LEU A 193 0.77 -17.35 -28.54
N ASN A 194 1.44 -17.10 -29.66
CA ASN A 194 1.88 -18.18 -30.57
C ASN A 194 3.19 -18.82 -30.07
N ASP A 195 3.65 -19.86 -30.74
CA ASP A 195 4.89 -20.56 -30.38
C ASP A 195 6.14 -19.68 -30.39
N ASP A 196 6.12 -18.58 -31.14
CA ASP A 196 7.19 -17.58 -31.19
C ASP A 196 7.08 -16.51 -30.10
N GLY A 197 6.05 -16.58 -29.22
CA GLY A 197 5.79 -15.59 -28.15
C GLY A 197 5.14 -14.29 -28.63
N PHE A 198 4.65 -14.22 -29.87
CA PHE A 198 3.90 -13.07 -30.36
C PHE A 198 2.40 -13.20 -30.05
N VAL A 199 1.76 -12.06 -29.78
CA VAL A 199 0.32 -12.02 -29.54
C VAL A 199 -0.43 -12.36 -30.84
N SER A 200 -1.22 -13.44 -30.81
CA SER A 200 -2.04 -13.93 -31.92
C SER A 200 -3.53 -13.66 -31.73
N GLY A 201 -3.95 -13.33 -30.50
CA GLY A 201 -5.34 -13.10 -30.17
C GLY A 201 -5.56 -12.72 -28.72
N THR A 202 -6.83 -12.75 -28.29
CA THR A 202 -7.24 -12.54 -26.89
C THR A 202 -8.18 -13.66 -26.48
N SER A 203 -7.89 -14.27 -25.33
CA SER A 203 -8.78 -15.20 -24.65
C SER A 203 -9.54 -14.46 -23.55
N TYR A 204 -10.86 -14.51 -23.59
CA TYR A 204 -11.75 -13.98 -22.57
C TYR A 204 -12.32 -15.14 -21.78
N ILE A 205 -12.14 -15.12 -20.47
CA ILE A 205 -12.81 -16.02 -19.54
C ILE A 205 -13.90 -15.21 -18.84
N VAL A 206 -15.13 -15.67 -19.01
CA VAL A 206 -16.34 -14.97 -18.54
C VAL A 206 -17.09 -15.89 -17.60
N TYR A 207 -17.39 -15.40 -16.43
CA TYR A 207 -18.17 -16.11 -15.42
C TYR A 207 -19.52 -15.41 -15.23
N ASP A 208 -20.59 -16.18 -15.32
CA ASP A 208 -21.88 -15.78 -14.77
C ASP A 208 -22.07 -16.43 -13.39
N LYS A 209 -23.26 -16.57 -12.91
CA LYS A 209 -23.58 -17.20 -11.63
C LYS A 209 -23.44 -18.73 -11.63
N THR A 210 -23.48 -19.33 -12.81
CA THR A 210 -23.64 -20.78 -12.99
C THR A 210 -22.60 -21.38 -13.91
N TYR A 211 -22.13 -20.63 -14.92
CA TYR A 211 -21.26 -21.13 -15.96
C TYR A 211 -20.03 -20.26 -16.17
N GLN A 212 -18.97 -20.91 -16.61
CA GLN A 212 -17.76 -20.32 -17.18
C GLN A 212 -17.82 -20.46 -18.70
N TYR A 213 -17.46 -19.38 -19.40
CA TYR A 213 -17.40 -19.31 -20.85
C TYR A 213 -16.01 -18.87 -21.27
N GLN A 214 -15.48 -19.46 -22.35
CA GLN A 214 -14.24 -19.01 -22.97
C GLN A 214 -14.51 -18.51 -24.39
N TYR A 215 -14.05 -17.29 -24.70
CA TYR A 215 -14.13 -16.71 -26.03
C TYR A 215 -12.75 -16.33 -26.51
N ASP A 216 -12.30 -16.93 -27.64
CA ASP A 216 -10.99 -16.68 -28.24
C ASP A 216 -11.14 -15.84 -29.51
N THR A 217 -10.52 -14.67 -29.53
CA THR A 217 -10.55 -13.73 -30.65
C THR A 217 -9.18 -13.63 -31.31
N LYS A 218 -9.14 -13.26 -32.59
CA LYS A 218 -7.89 -13.15 -33.38
C LYS A 218 -7.23 -11.76 -33.29
N SER A 219 -7.66 -10.89 -32.39
CA SER A 219 -7.09 -9.55 -32.20
C SER A 219 -6.88 -9.24 -30.73
N PHE A 220 -5.92 -8.37 -30.41
CA PHE A 220 -5.64 -7.90 -29.04
C PHE A 220 -5.52 -6.38 -29.00
N PRO A 221 -6.23 -5.69 -28.08
CA PRO A 221 -7.45 -6.18 -27.44
C PRO A 221 -8.58 -6.29 -28.45
N ALA A 222 -9.43 -7.31 -28.30
CA ALA A 222 -10.54 -7.51 -29.21
C ALA A 222 -11.62 -6.46 -28.98
N ALA A 223 -12.04 -5.81 -30.05
CA ALA A 223 -13.12 -4.81 -29.99
C ALA A 223 -14.52 -5.39 -30.22
N ASN A 224 -14.62 -6.60 -30.75
CA ASN A 224 -15.90 -7.23 -31.10
C ASN A 224 -15.84 -8.75 -30.88
N ILE A 225 -16.29 -9.20 -29.74
CA ILE A 225 -16.49 -10.62 -29.44
C ILE A 225 -17.79 -11.07 -30.10
N LYS A 226 -17.75 -12.24 -30.75
CA LYS A 226 -18.92 -12.85 -31.39
C LYS A 226 -19.24 -14.18 -30.74
N ARG A 227 -20.47 -14.65 -30.93
CA ARG A 227 -20.87 -16.01 -30.52
C ARG A 227 -19.98 -17.10 -31.13
N SER A 228 -19.52 -16.89 -32.36
CA SER A 228 -18.62 -17.83 -33.04
C SER A 228 -17.23 -17.97 -32.43
N ASP A 229 -16.86 -17.07 -31.54
CA ASP A 229 -15.56 -17.05 -30.85
C ASP A 229 -15.59 -17.90 -29.57
N LEU A 230 -16.77 -18.46 -29.20
CA LEU A 230 -16.92 -19.37 -28.07
C LEU A 230 -16.14 -20.66 -28.31
N VAL A 231 -15.32 -21.03 -27.36
CA VAL A 231 -14.50 -22.24 -27.37
C VAL A 231 -15.16 -23.34 -26.54
N GLY A 232 -15.57 -24.42 -27.18
CA GLY A 232 -16.22 -25.55 -26.49
C GLY A 232 -17.62 -25.23 -25.97
N GLU A 233 -18.08 -26.02 -25.01
CA GLU A 233 -19.34 -25.83 -24.30
C GLU A 233 -19.08 -25.09 -22.99
N PRO A 234 -20.04 -24.29 -22.49
CA PRO A 234 -19.94 -23.64 -21.17
C PRO A 234 -19.71 -24.65 -20.05
N ILE A 235 -18.76 -24.39 -19.19
CA ILE A 235 -18.40 -25.26 -18.06
C ILE A 235 -19.25 -24.85 -16.86
N PRO A 236 -20.10 -25.73 -16.30
CA PRO A 236 -20.89 -25.39 -15.13
C PRO A 236 -20.00 -25.32 -13.88
N HIS A 237 -20.22 -24.30 -13.02
CA HIS A 237 -19.69 -24.24 -11.67
C HIS A 237 -20.82 -24.18 -10.65
N PHE A 238 -20.57 -24.69 -9.45
CA PHE A 238 -21.61 -24.84 -8.40
C PHE A 238 -21.61 -23.69 -7.38
N LEU A 239 -20.95 -22.57 -7.66
CA LEU A 239 -20.74 -21.49 -6.68
C LEU A 239 -21.99 -20.65 -6.43
N ASP A 240 -22.98 -20.64 -7.33
CA ASP A 240 -24.22 -19.80 -7.30
C ASP A 240 -23.90 -18.30 -7.07
N ALA A 241 -22.78 -17.85 -7.56
CA ALA A 241 -22.31 -16.47 -7.49
C ALA A 241 -21.28 -16.24 -8.60
N VAL A 242 -21.09 -15.00 -9.01
CA VAL A 242 -19.99 -14.64 -9.93
C VAL A 242 -18.65 -14.82 -9.22
N PRO A 243 -17.77 -15.71 -9.72
CA PRO A 243 -16.50 -16.02 -9.04
C PRO A 243 -15.50 -14.87 -8.95
N ILE A 244 -15.60 -13.87 -9.83
CA ILE A 244 -14.76 -12.68 -9.79
C ILE A 244 -15.38 -11.65 -8.84
N VAL A 245 -14.69 -11.41 -7.71
CA VAL A 245 -15.11 -10.45 -6.68
C VAL A 245 -14.28 -9.17 -6.78
N GLU A 246 -14.95 -8.02 -6.92
CA GLU A 246 -14.30 -6.72 -6.87
C GLU A 246 -14.07 -6.27 -5.42
N TYR A 247 -12.86 -5.74 -5.16
CA TYR A 247 -12.46 -5.11 -3.90
C TYR A 247 -12.16 -3.64 -4.15
N PRO A 248 -13.17 -2.76 -4.06
CA PRO A 248 -12.98 -1.33 -4.27
C PRO A 248 -12.31 -0.68 -3.06
N ASN A 249 -11.35 0.22 -3.32
CA ASN A 249 -10.67 1.01 -2.29
C ASN A 249 -11.65 1.91 -1.51
N ASN A 250 -12.57 2.52 -2.25
CA ASN A 250 -13.65 3.37 -1.76
C ASN A 250 -14.84 3.34 -2.73
N GLU A 251 -15.91 4.05 -2.39
CA GLU A 251 -17.13 4.10 -3.19
C GLU A 251 -16.88 4.60 -4.63
N TRP A 252 -15.96 5.55 -4.79
CA TRP A 252 -15.63 6.14 -6.10
C TRP A 252 -14.54 5.40 -6.86
N ARG A 253 -13.91 4.38 -6.26
CA ARG A 253 -12.78 3.64 -6.86
C ARG A 253 -11.60 4.54 -7.19
N ILE A 254 -11.24 5.40 -6.24
CA ILE A 254 -10.10 6.31 -6.31
C ILE A 254 -8.93 5.69 -5.55
N GLY A 255 -7.72 5.74 -6.13
CA GLY A 255 -6.49 5.32 -5.47
C GLY A 255 -6.03 6.30 -4.38
N ASP A 256 -5.17 5.85 -3.48
CA ASP A 256 -4.81 6.65 -2.29
C ASP A 256 -3.98 7.89 -2.60
N PHE A 257 -3.10 7.83 -3.60
CA PHE A 257 -2.30 8.98 -4.01
C PHE A 257 -2.96 9.83 -5.13
N GLU A 258 -4.02 9.30 -5.75
CA GLU A 258 -4.67 9.90 -6.91
C GLU A 258 -5.17 11.32 -6.61
N ILE A 259 -5.74 11.52 -5.41
CA ILE A 259 -6.25 12.82 -4.96
C ILE A 259 -5.17 13.89 -4.73
N VAL A 260 -3.92 13.48 -4.53
CA VAL A 260 -2.79 14.39 -4.28
C VAL A 260 -1.80 14.47 -5.43
N MET A 261 -2.08 13.84 -6.58
CA MET A 261 -1.16 13.78 -7.73
C MET A 261 -0.69 15.15 -8.21
N THR A 262 -1.54 16.17 -8.17
CA THR A 262 -1.18 17.53 -8.56
C THR A 262 -0.13 18.13 -7.62
N ILE A 263 -0.23 17.83 -6.33
CA ILE A 263 0.76 18.24 -5.31
C ILE A 263 2.07 17.50 -5.54
N LEU A 264 2.01 16.17 -5.78
CA LEU A 264 3.20 15.36 -6.05
C LEU A 264 3.95 15.84 -7.31
N ASN A 265 3.23 16.22 -8.36
CA ASN A 265 3.82 16.82 -9.57
C ASN A 265 4.49 18.16 -9.27
N ALA A 266 3.90 19.00 -8.40
CA ALA A 266 4.48 20.28 -7.99
C ALA A 266 5.78 20.08 -7.19
N ILE A 267 5.83 19.09 -6.29
CA ILE A 267 7.03 18.71 -5.52
C ILE A 267 8.17 18.33 -6.48
N ASN A 268 7.92 17.44 -7.43
CA ASN A 268 8.91 17.00 -8.43
C ASN A 268 9.42 18.16 -9.26
N LYS A 269 8.52 19.06 -9.70
CA LYS A 269 8.89 20.24 -10.44
C LYS A 269 9.79 21.17 -9.62
N LEU A 270 9.43 21.43 -8.37
CA LEU A 270 10.19 22.30 -7.48
C LEU A 270 11.61 21.78 -7.23
N HIS A 271 11.75 20.49 -6.91
CA HIS A 271 13.08 19.89 -6.70
C HIS A 271 13.92 19.88 -7.99
N SER A 272 13.31 19.63 -9.13
CA SER A 272 13.98 19.70 -10.43
C SER A 272 14.45 21.13 -10.75
N ASP A 273 13.63 22.14 -10.43
CA ASP A 273 13.98 23.55 -10.64
C ASP A 273 15.06 24.01 -9.67
N ARG A 274 15.03 23.55 -8.42
CA ARG A 274 16.12 23.80 -7.45
C ARG A 274 17.45 23.27 -7.97
N MET A 275 17.49 22.04 -8.45
CA MET A 275 18.71 21.44 -9.00
C MET A 275 19.19 22.19 -10.25
N ASN A 276 18.27 22.54 -11.14
CA ASN A 276 18.58 23.38 -12.29
C ASN A 276 19.18 24.74 -11.87
N SER A 277 18.66 25.36 -10.80
CA SER A 277 19.17 26.64 -10.28
C SER A 277 20.57 26.51 -9.73
N VAL A 278 20.86 25.44 -8.98
CA VAL A 278 22.23 25.15 -8.49
C VAL A 278 23.20 24.96 -9.64
N GLU A 279 22.81 24.21 -10.66
CA GLU A 279 23.63 23.98 -11.85
C GLU A 279 23.86 25.27 -12.67
N GLN A 280 22.84 26.14 -12.74
CA GLN A 280 22.95 27.46 -13.36
C GLN A 280 23.89 28.41 -12.61
N ILE A 281 23.94 28.31 -11.26
CA ILE A 281 24.87 29.12 -10.46
C ILE A 281 26.32 28.70 -10.76
N VAL A 282 26.57 27.38 -10.86
CA VAL A 282 27.89 26.86 -11.25
C VAL A 282 28.30 27.31 -12.65
N ASN A 283 27.33 27.40 -13.58
CA ASN A 283 27.50 27.88 -14.95
C ASN A 283 27.06 29.34 -15.09
N SER A 284 27.35 30.20 -14.10
CA SER A 284 26.92 31.58 -14.06
C SER A 284 27.47 32.36 -15.25
N LEU A 285 26.63 33.28 -15.78
CA LEU A 285 27.02 34.14 -16.89
C LEU A 285 28.00 35.22 -16.41
N LEU A 286 29.20 35.18 -16.94
CA LEU A 286 30.17 36.24 -16.72
C LEU A 286 29.83 37.43 -17.64
N VAL A 287 29.48 38.58 -17.05
CA VAL A 287 29.13 39.79 -17.76
C VAL A 287 30.26 40.80 -17.65
N PHE A 288 30.77 41.22 -18.79
CA PHE A 288 31.78 42.25 -18.89
C PHE A 288 31.08 43.58 -19.17
N ILE A 289 31.32 44.56 -18.33
CA ILE A 289 30.70 45.89 -18.42
C ILE A 289 31.78 46.92 -18.68
N GLY A 290 31.60 47.75 -19.71
CA GLY A 290 32.51 48.83 -20.03
C GLY A 290 33.88 48.40 -20.57
N CYS A 291 34.00 47.17 -21.05
CA CYS A 291 35.22 46.62 -21.65
C CYS A 291 34.87 45.83 -22.94
N HIS A 292 35.82 45.79 -23.84
CA HIS A 292 35.77 45.01 -25.08
C HIS A 292 36.73 43.82 -24.94
N LEU A 293 36.21 42.60 -25.10
CA LEU A 293 37.03 41.39 -25.15
C LEU A 293 37.63 41.26 -26.54
N LYS A 294 38.95 41.28 -26.63
CA LYS A 294 39.66 41.16 -27.89
C LYS A 294 39.59 39.74 -28.43
N THR A 295 39.41 39.67 -29.73
CA THR A 295 39.48 38.39 -30.46
C THR A 295 40.95 37.95 -30.63
N ALA A 296 41.17 36.68 -30.99
CA ALA A 296 42.49 36.14 -31.28
C ALA A 296 43.23 36.95 -32.38
N GLU A 297 42.51 37.47 -33.36
CA GLU A 297 43.04 38.27 -34.45
C GLU A 297 43.46 39.68 -33.97
N GLU A 298 42.67 40.33 -33.12
CA GLU A 298 43.00 41.63 -32.53
C GLU A 298 44.22 41.57 -31.61
N ASN A 299 44.33 40.50 -30.79
CA ASN A 299 45.49 40.25 -29.92
C ASN A 299 46.74 40.00 -30.77
N LYS A 300 46.64 39.24 -31.85
CA LYS A 300 47.74 39.01 -32.77
C LYS A 300 48.21 40.32 -33.48
N ALA A 301 47.26 41.16 -33.86
CA ALA A 301 47.57 42.47 -34.49
C ALA A 301 48.27 43.44 -33.52
N GLN A 302 48.07 43.27 -32.19
CA GLN A 302 48.71 44.08 -31.15
C GLN A 302 50.02 43.48 -30.61
N GLY A 303 50.52 42.37 -31.21
CA GLY A 303 51.76 41.71 -30.79
C GLY A 303 51.65 40.82 -29.54
N HIS A 304 50.43 40.56 -29.08
CA HIS A 304 50.15 39.62 -28.04
C HIS A 304 49.88 38.25 -28.68
N GLY A 305 50.18 37.18 -28.01
CA GLY A 305 49.99 35.81 -28.54
C GLY A 305 48.58 35.61 -29.10
N GLY A 306 48.41 34.91 -30.22
CA GLY A 306 47.16 34.80 -30.99
C GLY A 306 46.01 34.03 -30.31
N ILE A 307 45.80 34.23 -29.01
CA ILE A 307 44.70 33.67 -28.20
C ILE A 307 43.75 34.82 -27.86
N GLY A 308 42.46 34.63 -28.02
CA GLY A 308 41.47 35.62 -27.66
C GLY A 308 41.32 35.77 -26.14
N ASP A 309 40.88 36.94 -25.67
CA ASP A 309 40.71 37.21 -24.23
C ASP A 309 39.77 36.23 -23.56
N TYR A 310 38.73 35.77 -24.26
CA TYR A 310 37.82 34.75 -23.75
C TYR A 310 38.48 33.37 -23.59
N GLU A 311 39.34 33.00 -24.54
CA GLU A 311 40.09 31.74 -24.49
C GLU A 311 41.16 31.80 -23.41
N SER A 312 41.84 32.95 -23.24
CA SER A 312 42.77 33.18 -22.15
C SER A 312 42.12 33.09 -20.77
N LEU A 313 40.91 33.64 -20.62
CA LEU A 313 40.15 33.51 -19.39
C LEU A 313 39.82 32.04 -19.08
N LYS A 314 39.48 31.26 -20.08
CA LYS A 314 39.15 29.85 -19.96
C LYS A 314 40.36 28.98 -19.59
N GLU A 315 41.55 29.31 -20.17
CA GLU A 315 42.77 28.54 -19.95
C GLU A 315 43.52 28.94 -18.66
N GLN A 316 43.58 30.25 -18.38
CA GLN A 316 44.37 30.81 -17.29
C GLN A 316 43.55 31.17 -16.05
N GLY A 317 42.20 31.20 -16.17
CA GLY A 317 41.30 31.55 -15.05
C GLY A 317 41.35 33.04 -14.65
N ALA A 318 42.10 33.87 -15.35
CA ALA A 318 42.25 35.31 -15.10
C ALA A 318 42.36 36.09 -16.38
N ILE A 319 41.86 37.34 -16.39
CA ILE A 319 41.95 38.28 -17.49
C ILE A 319 42.22 39.68 -16.97
N GLU A 320 43.11 40.41 -17.64
CA GLU A 320 43.32 41.82 -17.36
C GLU A 320 42.46 42.66 -18.31
N LEU A 321 41.59 43.50 -17.74
CA LEU A 321 40.66 44.33 -18.50
C LEU A 321 41.16 45.77 -18.55
N PRO A 322 41.54 46.29 -19.71
CA PRO A 322 41.90 47.70 -19.83
C PRO A 322 40.64 48.57 -19.65
N ASN A 323 40.78 49.68 -18.91
CA ASN A 323 39.74 50.70 -18.83
C ASN A 323 39.51 51.32 -20.20
N ALA A 324 38.31 51.20 -20.75
CA ALA A 324 37.93 51.90 -21.97
C ALA A 324 37.44 53.31 -21.63
N ASP A 325 38.08 54.33 -22.26
CA ASP A 325 37.72 55.76 -22.29
C ASP A 325 36.78 56.25 -21.13
N GLY A 326 37.30 56.28 -19.89
CA GLY A 326 36.62 56.90 -18.75
C GLY A 326 35.50 56.04 -18.09
N ALA A 327 35.18 54.87 -18.61
CA ALA A 327 34.29 53.92 -17.97
C ALA A 327 35.12 52.91 -17.16
N LYS A 328 34.74 52.68 -15.92
CA LYS A 328 35.37 51.61 -15.10
C LYS A 328 34.94 50.25 -15.67
N ALA A 329 35.93 49.48 -16.11
CA ALA A 329 35.68 48.07 -16.43
C ALA A 329 35.27 47.33 -15.19
N ASP A 330 34.17 46.60 -15.29
CA ASP A 330 33.67 45.75 -14.19
C ASP A 330 33.28 44.39 -14.74
N VAL A 331 33.53 43.34 -13.97
CA VAL A 331 33.18 41.95 -14.30
C VAL A 331 32.30 41.42 -13.21
N LYS A 332 31.09 41.01 -13.58
CA LYS A 332 30.13 40.46 -12.63
C LYS A 332 29.64 39.10 -13.06
N TYR A 333 29.61 38.20 -12.11
CA TYR A 333 28.79 37.00 -12.28
C TYR A 333 27.33 37.37 -12.06
N VAL A 334 26.51 37.26 -13.09
CA VAL A 334 25.08 37.39 -12.98
C VAL A 334 24.53 36.01 -12.70
N SER A 335 24.27 35.73 -11.43
CA SER A 335 23.57 34.53 -11.01
C SER A 335 22.18 34.91 -10.48
N SER A 336 21.17 34.24 -10.95
CA SER A 336 19.84 34.31 -10.32
C SER A 336 19.87 33.38 -9.09
N SER A 337 20.00 33.94 -7.91
CA SER A 337 19.89 33.13 -6.69
C SER A 337 18.42 32.92 -6.36
N VAL A 338 17.94 31.67 -6.48
CA VAL A 338 16.70 31.25 -5.83
C VAL A 338 17.01 31.06 -4.34
N ASP A 339 16.20 31.65 -3.46
CA ASP A 339 16.35 31.37 -2.05
C ASP A 339 16.07 29.88 -1.78
N GLN A 340 17.13 29.14 -1.49
CA GLN A 340 17.06 27.68 -1.29
C GLN A 340 16.26 27.33 -0.03
N ASN A 341 16.23 28.20 0.98
CA ASN A 341 15.49 27.98 2.23
C ASN A 341 13.98 28.15 2.02
N GLU A 342 13.58 29.16 1.25
CA GLU A 342 12.16 29.36 0.88
C GLU A 342 11.66 28.21 0.03
N ALA A 343 12.47 27.77 -0.95
CA ALA A 343 12.14 26.64 -1.81
C ALA A 343 12.05 25.32 -1.01
N GLU A 344 12.93 25.11 -0.01
CA GLU A 344 12.84 23.95 0.89
C GLU A 344 11.58 24.00 1.74
N THR A 345 11.28 25.16 2.33
CA THR A 345 10.07 25.34 3.15
C THR A 345 8.81 25.06 2.33
N LEU A 346 8.75 25.52 1.08
CA LEU A 346 7.63 25.25 0.18
C LEU A 346 7.54 23.75 -0.16
N ALA A 347 8.66 23.08 -0.47
CA ALA A 347 8.68 21.65 -0.73
C ALA A 347 8.16 20.85 0.45
N GLN A 348 8.59 21.22 1.65
CA GLN A 348 8.15 20.59 2.89
C GLN A 348 6.65 20.80 3.12
N THR A 349 6.16 22.03 2.94
CA THR A 349 4.74 22.37 3.11
C THR A 349 3.86 21.57 2.13
N LEU A 350 4.28 21.44 0.87
CA LEU A 350 3.57 20.64 -0.12
C LEU A 350 3.56 19.14 0.25
N THR A 351 4.68 18.63 0.78
CA THR A 351 4.76 17.25 1.25
C THR A 351 3.84 17.00 2.44
N ASP A 352 3.82 17.94 3.40
CA ASP A 352 2.92 17.88 4.56
C ASP A 352 1.45 17.86 4.12
N TYR A 353 1.06 18.68 3.15
CA TYR A 353 -0.29 18.66 2.60
C TYR A 353 -0.62 17.34 1.90
N ALA A 354 0.31 16.81 1.11
CA ALA A 354 0.09 15.53 0.43
C ALA A 354 -0.15 14.39 1.45
N TYR A 355 0.65 14.34 2.51
CA TYR A 355 0.51 13.33 3.56
C TYR A 355 -0.74 13.54 4.41
N ALA A 356 -1.04 14.78 4.81
CA ALA A 356 -2.24 15.10 5.58
C ALA A 356 -3.53 14.69 4.83
N ILE A 357 -3.63 15.00 3.52
CA ILE A 357 -4.78 14.64 2.69
C ILE A 357 -4.87 13.13 2.50
N SER A 358 -3.74 12.43 2.34
CA SER A 358 -3.70 10.97 2.20
C SER A 358 -3.85 10.23 3.53
N GLY A 359 -3.90 10.93 4.65
CA GLY A 359 -3.99 10.35 6.00
C GLY A 359 -2.70 9.66 6.47
N ILE A 360 -1.57 9.93 5.82
CA ILE A 360 -0.27 9.35 6.18
C ILE A 360 0.35 10.18 7.32
N PRO A 361 0.93 9.53 8.36
CA PRO A 361 1.61 10.22 9.44
C PRO A 361 2.81 11.03 8.94
N ASP A 362 2.94 12.26 9.43
CA ASP A 362 4.14 13.08 9.20
C ASP A 362 5.30 12.52 10.04
N ARG A 363 6.38 12.12 9.36
CA ARG A 363 7.59 11.57 9.97
C ARG A 363 8.62 12.63 10.40
N LYS A 364 8.21 13.87 10.63
CA LYS A 364 9.14 14.86 11.16
C LYS A 364 9.67 14.36 12.52
N GLU A 365 10.99 14.29 12.65
CA GLU A 365 11.67 14.11 13.92
C GLU A 365 11.26 15.23 14.89
N ARG A 366 10.16 15.01 15.59
CA ARG A 366 9.82 15.86 16.72
C ARG A 366 10.69 15.43 17.88
N SER A 367 11.43 16.38 18.40
CA SER A 367 12.30 16.31 19.57
C SER A 367 11.85 15.22 20.56
N ASN A 368 12.70 14.22 20.76
CA ASN A 368 12.58 13.18 21.76
C ASN A 368 12.61 13.82 23.17
N ASN A 369 11.46 14.28 23.65
CA ASN A 369 11.27 14.46 25.09
C ASN A 369 11.06 13.05 25.65
N GLY A 370 12.13 12.46 26.18
CA GLY A 370 12.09 11.15 26.81
C GLY A 370 11.06 11.12 27.93
N GLY A 371 10.02 10.30 27.77
CA GLY A 371 8.98 10.11 28.77
C GLY A 371 7.58 9.84 28.22
N ASP A 372 7.37 9.95 26.92
CA ASP A 372 6.06 9.69 26.32
C ASP A 372 5.72 8.19 26.33
N THR A 373 4.49 7.86 26.77
CA THR A 373 3.94 6.49 26.61
C THR A 373 3.72 6.16 25.14
N GLY A 374 3.74 4.88 24.77
CA GLY A 374 3.52 4.43 23.39
C GLY A 374 2.22 4.98 22.78
N ASP A 375 1.16 5.15 23.57
CA ASP A 375 -0.10 5.73 23.12
C ASP A 375 0.00 7.24 22.85
N ALA A 376 0.76 7.96 23.65
CA ALA A 376 1.02 9.40 23.43
C ALA A 376 1.83 9.62 22.14
N VAL A 377 2.80 8.75 21.85
CA VAL A 377 3.56 8.75 20.60
C VAL A 377 2.64 8.46 19.40
N TYR A 378 1.79 7.43 19.50
CA TYR A 378 0.83 7.06 18.47
C TYR A 378 -0.14 8.20 18.11
N LEU A 379 -0.70 8.86 19.13
CA LEU A 379 -1.60 10.01 18.94
C LEU A 379 -0.86 11.23 18.37
N ARG A 380 0.34 11.49 18.86
CA ARG A 380 1.16 12.63 18.41
C ARG A 380 1.62 12.48 16.98
N ASP A 381 2.01 11.25 16.56
CA ASP A 381 2.60 11.00 15.26
C ASP A 381 1.56 10.86 14.12
N GLY A 382 0.27 11.11 14.40
CA GLY A 382 -0.77 11.18 13.37
C GLY A 382 -1.30 9.82 12.90
N PHE A 383 -0.95 8.70 13.55
CA PHE A 383 -1.46 7.37 13.22
C PHE A 383 -2.99 7.25 13.35
N GLN A 384 -3.61 8.15 14.10
CA GLN A 384 -5.06 8.22 14.23
C GLN A 384 -5.75 8.49 12.87
N SER A 385 -5.16 9.34 12.03
CA SER A 385 -5.69 9.63 10.68
C SER A 385 -5.61 8.39 9.80
N LEU A 386 -4.49 7.66 9.85
CA LEU A 386 -4.29 6.42 9.11
C LEU A 386 -5.28 5.33 9.57
N GLU A 387 -5.56 5.24 10.88
CA GLU A 387 -6.55 4.33 11.44
C GLU A 387 -7.96 4.65 10.93
N LEU A 388 -8.35 5.93 10.85
CA LEU A 388 -9.65 6.32 10.31
C LEU A 388 -9.80 5.92 8.84
N VAL A 389 -8.77 6.16 8.03
CA VAL A 389 -8.76 5.74 6.62
C VAL A 389 -8.85 4.22 6.52
N ALA A 390 -8.06 3.49 7.31
CA ALA A 390 -8.07 2.03 7.32
C ALA A 390 -9.44 1.45 7.72
N ARG A 391 -10.14 2.05 8.69
CA ARG A 391 -11.50 1.62 9.10
C ARG A 391 -12.54 1.81 7.98
N VAL A 392 -12.39 2.84 7.16
CA VAL A 392 -13.28 3.04 6.01
C VAL A 392 -13.02 1.96 4.95
N LYS A 393 -11.75 1.70 4.64
CA LYS A 393 -11.34 0.61 3.72
C LYS A 393 -11.83 -0.76 4.20
N GLU A 394 -11.69 -1.03 5.50
CA GLU A 394 -12.14 -2.28 6.13
C GLU A 394 -13.60 -2.60 5.85
N ARG A 395 -14.49 -1.60 5.88
CA ARG A 395 -15.92 -1.82 5.60
C ARG A 395 -16.17 -2.31 4.18
N ASN A 396 -15.49 -1.71 3.19
CA ASN A 396 -15.59 -2.12 1.80
C ASN A 396 -14.97 -3.50 1.59
N PHE A 397 -13.79 -3.73 2.14
CA PHE A 397 -13.08 -4.99 2.05
C PHE A 397 -13.88 -6.13 2.70
N LYS A 398 -14.44 -5.93 3.90
CA LYS A 398 -15.33 -6.91 4.56
C LYS A 398 -16.54 -7.28 3.72
N LYS A 399 -17.10 -6.33 2.96
CA LYS A 399 -18.24 -6.61 2.06
C LYS A 399 -17.81 -7.59 0.97
N SER A 400 -16.68 -7.33 0.30
CA SER A 400 -16.13 -8.19 -0.75
C SER A 400 -15.67 -9.53 -0.19
N GLU A 401 -15.00 -9.54 0.97
CA GLU A 401 -14.53 -10.73 1.66
C GLU A 401 -15.66 -11.69 2.06
N ARG A 402 -16.83 -11.15 2.43
CA ARG A 402 -18.03 -12.00 2.68
C ARG A 402 -18.55 -12.67 1.42
N SER A 403 -18.36 -12.06 0.23
CA SER A 403 -18.71 -12.69 -1.05
C SER A 403 -17.73 -13.81 -1.37
N THR A 404 -16.45 -13.60 -1.16
CA THR A 404 -15.40 -14.63 -1.27
C THR A 404 -15.69 -15.79 -0.32
N LEU A 405 -15.91 -15.50 0.97
CA LEU A 405 -16.24 -16.53 1.98
C LEU A 405 -17.48 -17.36 1.62
N ARG A 406 -18.51 -16.74 1.01
CA ARG A 406 -19.70 -17.47 0.61
C ARG A 406 -19.38 -18.56 -0.39
N MET A 407 -18.50 -18.28 -1.36
CA MET A 407 -18.07 -19.25 -2.37
C MET A 407 -17.14 -20.29 -1.77
N VAL A 408 -16.16 -19.88 -0.98
CA VAL A 408 -15.24 -20.79 -0.30
C VAL A 408 -16.00 -21.75 0.63
N CYS A 409 -16.91 -21.25 1.46
CA CYS A 409 -17.74 -22.13 2.34
C CYS A 409 -18.53 -23.15 1.53
N LYS A 410 -19.00 -22.78 0.33
CA LYS A 410 -19.72 -23.70 -0.53
C LYS A 410 -18.80 -24.77 -1.13
N ILE A 411 -17.57 -24.40 -1.50
CA ILE A 411 -16.55 -25.35 -1.96
C ILE A 411 -16.22 -26.33 -0.81
N LEU A 412 -16.00 -25.83 0.39
CA LEU A 412 -15.71 -26.67 1.57
C LEU A 412 -16.86 -27.62 1.93
N GLU A 413 -18.11 -27.20 1.72
CA GLU A 413 -19.26 -28.09 1.91
C GLU A 413 -19.23 -29.27 0.94
N VAL A 414 -18.84 -29.04 -0.32
CA VAL A 414 -18.81 -30.07 -1.37
C VAL A 414 -17.61 -31.00 -1.21
N PHE A 415 -16.42 -30.48 -0.96
CA PHE A 415 -15.17 -31.27 -0.93
C PHE A 415 -14.86 -31.85 0.46
N ASN A 416 -15.04 -31.05 1.52
CA ASN A 416 -14.64 -31.44 2.88
C ASN A 416 -15.85 -31.79 3.78
N GLY A 417 -17.08 -31.57 3.31
CA GLY A 417 -18.28 -31.80 4.11
C GLY A 417 -18.49 -30.75 5.24
N ILE A 418 -17.71 -29.67 5.26
CA ILE A 418 -17.76 -28.61 6.28
C ILE A 418 -18.93 -27.67 5.98
N ARG A 419 -19.92 -27.62 6.89
CA ARG A 419 -21.12 -26.80 6.72
C ARG A 419 -21.01 -25.46 7.46
N LEU A 420 -20.10 -24.63 7.06
CA LEU A 420 -19.88 -23.32 7.63
C LEU A 420 -20.67 -22.23 6.88
N LYS A 421 -21.43 -21.42 7.60
CA LYS A 421 -22.15 -20.29 7.01
C LYS A 421 -21.32 -19.01 7.14
N PRO A 422 -21.20 -18.17 6.09
CA PRO A 422 -20.47 -16.90 6.16
C PRO A 422 -20.94 -15.95 7.27
N MET A 423 -22.19 -16.10 7.72
CA MET A 423 -22.75 -15.31 8.83
C MET A 423 -22.21 -15.74 10.20
N ASP A 424 -21.73 -16.98 10.35
CA ASP A 424 -21.19 -17.51 11.59
C ASP A 424 -19.70 -17.22 11.77
N VAL A 425 -19.09 -16.63 10.74
CA VAL A 425 -17.68 -16.21 10.73
C VAL A 425 -17.59 -14.69 10.86
N ASP A 426 -16.70 -14.20 11.71
CA ASP A 426 -16.32 -12.79 11.75
C ASP A 426 -14.95 -12.59 11.09
N VAL A 427 -14.82 -11.54 10.27
CA VAL A 427 -13.59 -11.16 9.57
C VAL A 427 -12.90 -10.10 10.40
N LYS A 428 -11.79 -10.44 11.04
CA LYS A 428 -11.03 -9.52 11.89
C LYS A 428 -9.78 -9.04 11.19
N PHE A 429 -9.62 -7.71 11.18
CA PHE A 429 -8.40 -7.04 10.74
C PHE A 429 -7.56 -6.72 11.96
N ILE A 430 -6.38 -7.33 12.02
CA ILE A 430 -5.42 -7.08 13.09
C ILE A 430 -4.49 -5.97 12.62
N ARG A 431 -4.34 -4.94 13.45
CA ARG A 431 -3.40 -3.86 13.20
C ARG A 431 -2.50 -3.74 14.42
N ASN A 432 -1.22 -3.87 14.19
CA ASN A 432 -0.24 -3.76 15.26
C ASN A 432 -0.07 -2.28 15.65
N ARG A 433 -0.91 -1.81 16.59
CA ARG A 433 -0.94 -0.42 17.04
C ARG A 433 0.25 -0.05 17.91
N THR A 434 0.81 -1.01 18.64
CA THR A 434 1.98 -0.83 19.50
C THR A 434 2.72 -2.15 19.64
N ASN A 435 3.98 -2.19 19.21
CA ASN A 435 4.88 -3.31 19.51
C ASN A 435 5.44 -3.22 20.95
N ASN A 436 4.80 -2.45 21.83
CA ASN A 436 5.24 -2.35 23.21
C ASN A 436 4.70 -3.55 23.99
N MET A 437 5.51 -4.63 24.06
CA MET A 437 5.21 -5.85 24.82
C MET A 437 4.90 -5.55 26.28
N LEU A 438 5.47 -4.48 26.84
CA LEU A 438 5.20 -4.07 28.22
C LEU A 438 3.75 -3.61 28.37
N ASN A 439 3.26 -2.74 27.47
CA ASN A 439 1.86 -2.28 27.51
C ASN A 439 0.88 -3.43 27.25
N LYS A 440 1.25 -4.33 26.32
CA LYS A 440 0.46 -5.53 26.02
C LYS A 440 0.37 -6.46 27.22
N SER A 441 1.50 -6.71 27.92
CA SER A 441 1.52 -7.57 29.11
C SER A 441 0.75 -6.94 30.28
N GLN A 442 0.88 -5.63 30.51
CA GLN A 442 0.10 -4.94 31.53
C GLN A 442 -1.40 -4.93 31.23
N ALA A 443 -1.77 -4.79 29.95
CA ALA A 443 -3.18 -4.92 29.56
C ALA A 443 -3.70 -6.34 29.78
N ALA A 444 -2.89 -7.38 29.50
CA ALA A 444 -3.22 -8.77 29.80
C ALA A 444 -3.48 -9.00 31.27
N ASP A 445 -2.55 -8.56 32.12
CA ASP A 445 -2.65 -8.70 33.59
C ASP A 445 -3.91 -8.01 34.13
N ASN A 446 -4.21 -6.80 33.64
CA ASN A 446 -5.43 -6.08 34.03
C ASN A 446 -6.72 -6.78 33.60
N LEU A 447 -6.76 -7.36 32.40
CA LEU A 447 -7.91 -8.11 31.89
C LEU A 447 -8.08 -9.45 32.63
N GLU A 448 -6.98 -10.18 32.91
CA GLU A 448 -7.00 -11.41 33.71
C GLU A 448 -7.47 -11.11 35.13
N THR A 449 -6.98 -10.04 35.75
CA THR A 449 -7.37 -9.63 37.12
C THR A 449 -8.84 -9.23 37.19
N SER A 450 -9.45 -8.73 36.12
CA SER A 450 -10.88 -8.40 36.09
C SER A 450 -11.80 -9.63 36.21
N GLY A 451 -11.31 -10.82 35.85
CA GLY A 451 -12.06 -12.08 35.89
C GLY A 451 -13.25 -12.16 34.94
N LEU A 452 -13.40 -11.19 34.01
CA LEU A 452 -14.52 -11.12 33.09
C LEU A 452 -14.23 -11.76 31.73
N PHE A 453 -12.95 -12.04 31.42
CA PHE A 453 -12.50 -12.52 30.12
C PHE A 453 -11.86 -13.90 30.23
N ALA A 454 -12.13 -14.78 29.26
CA ALA A 454 -11.41 -16.04 29.14
C ALA A 454 -9.94 -15.78 28.67
N PRO A 455 -8.99 -16.66 29.07
CA PRO A 455 -7.58 -16.48 28.63
C PRO A 455 -7.40 -16.36 27.12
N GLU A 456 -8.18 -17.13 26.34
CA GLU A 456 -8.18 -17.08 24.88
C GLU A 456 -8.65 -15.72 24.33
N ASP A 457 -9.64 -15.09 24.97
CA ASP A 457 -10.13 -13.76 24.60
C ASP A 457 -9.09 -12.68 24.89
N ILE A 458 -8.39 -12.79 26.02
CA ILE A 458 -7.31 -11.86 26.41
C ILE A 458 -6.17 -11.93 25.40
N ILE A 459 -5.72 -13.15 25.04
CA ILE A 459 -4.65 -13.38 24.07
C ILE A 459 -5.06 -12.84 22.70
N SER A 460 -6.30 -13.07 22.28
CA SER A 460 -6.86 -12.54 21.02
C SER A 460 -6.91 -11.01 20.98
N LEU A 461 -7.33 -10.36 22.09
CA LEU A 461 -7.39 -8.90 22.21
C LEU A 461 -6.00 -8.24 22.15
N ILE A 462 -4.98 -8.92 22.68
CA ILE A 462 -3.61 -8.41 22.75
C ILE A 462 -2.86 -8.66 21.45
N GLY A 463 -3.30 -9.64 20.64
CA GLY A 463 -2.74 -9.94 19.32
C GLY A 463 -1.27 -10.36 19.41
N VAL A 464 -0.95 -11.35 20.25
CA VAL A 464 0.41 -11.90 20.43
C VAL A 464 0.64 -13.13 19.56
N THR A 465 -0.42 -13.81 19.16
CA THR A 465 -0.38 -15.05 18.38
C THR A 465 -1.58 -15.16 17.47
N ASP A 466 -1.41 -15.88 16.37
CA ASP A 466 -2.47 -16.20 15.42
C ASP A 466 -3.36 -17.36 15.91
N ASP A 467 -2.87 -18.14 16.90
CA ASP A 467 -3.61 -19.21 17.58
C ASP A 467 -3.81 -18.89 19.07
N PRO A 468 -4.78 -18.03 19.44
CA PRO A 468 -5.05 -17.66 20.83
C PRO A 468 -5.49 -18.84 21.68
N LYS A 469 -6.28 -19.77 21.11
CA LYS A 469 -6.80 -20.94 21.82
C LYS A 469 -5.69 -21.94 22.14
N GLY A 470 -4.91 -22.31 21.14
CA GLY A 470 -3.78 -23.21 21.36
C GLY A 470 -2.72 -22.62 22.29
N MET A 471 -2.52 -21.31 22.29
CA MET A 471 -1.65 -20.65 23.27
C MET A 471 -2.24 -20.69 24.68
N ALA A 472 -3.55 -20.45 24.84
CA ALA A 472 -4.23 -20.55 26.12
C ALA A 472 -4.16 -21.98 26.69
N GLU A 473 -4.43 -23.02 25.86
CA GLU A 473 -4.34 -24.41 26.24
C GLU A 473 -2.91 -24.83 26.64
N ARG A 474 -1.89 -24.43 25.87
CA ARG A 474 -0.48 -24.65 26.22
C ARG A 474 -0.10 -23.96 27.53
N GLY A 475 -0.55 -22.72 27.73
CA GLY A 475 -0.33 -21.95 28.94
C GLY A 475 -0.96 -22.60 30.16
N GLN A 476 -2.17 -23.13 30.00
CA GLN A 476 -2.90 -23.82 31.08
C GLN A 476 -2.23 -25.16 31.47
N LYS A 477 -1.82 -25.97 30.49
CA LYS A 477 -1.01 -27.17 30.71
C LYS A 477 0.28 -26.88 31.45
N TYR A 478 1.00 -25.83 31.04
CA TYR A 478 2.23 -25.39 31.70
C TYR A 478 2.00 -24.94 33.14
N LYS A 479 0.91 -24.20 33.42
CA LYS A 479 0.52 -23.83 34.79
C LYS A 479 0.22 -25.08 35.66
N GLU A 480 -0.46 -26.08 35.10
CA GLU A 480 -0.79 -27.35 35.80
C GLU A 480 0.46 -28.20 36.05
N GLU A 481 1.37 -28.32 35.09
CA GLU A 481 2.63 -29.04 35.24
C GLU A 481 3.54 -28.38 36.30
N ASN A 482 3.67 -27.05 36.25
CA ASN A 482 4.41 -26.33 37.28
C ASN A 482 3.80 -26.43 38.66
N ALA A 483 2.45 -26.42 38.77
CA ALA A 483 1.76 -26.60 40.05
C ALA A 483 2.02 -28.00 40.61
N LYS A 484 2.02 -29.06 39.77
CA LYS A 484 2.39 -30.43 40.19
C LYS A 484 3.85 -30.52 40.65
N THR A 485 4.77 -29.94 39.89
CA THR A 485 6.20 -29.93 40.25
C THR A 485 6.47 -29.15 41.53
N MET A 486 5.78 -28.01 41.75
CA MET A 486 5.84 -27.27 43.01
C MET A 486 5.24 -28.05 44.17
N ALA A 487 4.13 -28.77 43.97
CA ALA A 487 3.52 -29.63 45.00
C ALA A 487 4.43 -30.80 45.37
N GLU A 488 5.14 -31.41 44.42
CA GLU A 488 6.14 -32.45 44.66
C GLU A 488 7.38 -31.93 45.41
N VAL A 489 7.84 -30.72 45.11
CA VAL A 489 8.99 -30.10 45.80
C VAL A 489 8.61 -29.61 47.19
N THR A 490 7.39 -29.15 47.42
CA THR A 490 6.88 -28.70 48.74
C THR A 490 6.31 -29.83 49.58
N GLY A 491 5.92 -30.98 48.99
CA GLY A 491 5.37 -32.13 49.68
C GLY A 491 6.37 -32.95 50.54
N GLY A 492 7.66 -32.54 50.57
CA GLY A 492 8.74 -33.20 51.34
C GLY A 492 9.00 -32.64 52.74
N VAL A 493 8.25 -31.66 53.22
CA VAL A 493 8.45 -31.09 54.56
C VAL A 493 7.20 -31.37 55.42
N GLN A 494 7.23 -32.40 56.27
CA GLN A 494 6.26 -32.58 57.32
C GLN A 494 6.31 -31.41 58.32
N PRO A 495 5.19 -30.85 58.78
CA PRO A 495 5.20 -29.83 59.83
C PRO A 495 5.52 -30.51 61.19
N GLY A 496 6.73 -30.26 61.69
CA GLY A 496 7.07 -30.56 63.05
C GLY A 496 6.25 -29.68 64.00
N THR A 497 5.64 -30.36 64.98
CA THR A 497 4.93 -29.76 66.10
C THR A 497 5.83 -28.78 66.86
N ALA A 498 5.44 -27.52 66.89
CA ALA A 498 6.09 -26.50 67.72
C ALA A 498 5.24 -26.19 68.92
N ASN A 499 5.73 -26.48 70.09
CA ASN A 499 5.29 -25.97 71.38
C ASN A 499 5.63 -24.49 71.55
N GLY A 500 4.79 -23.80 72.32
CA GLY A 500 4.68 -22.35 72.47
C GLY A 500 5.84 -21.67 73.24
N PRO A 501 5.65 -20.41 73.61
CA PRO A 501 6.69 -19.40 73.71
C PRO A 501 7.29 -19.29 75.11
N PRO A 502 8.40 -18.52 75.30
CA PRO A 502 8.47 -17.61 76.42
C PRO A 502 8.80 -16.14 76.07
N ASN A 503 8.20 -15.34 76.88
CA ASN A 503 8.37 -13.91 77.10
C ASN A 503 9.82 -13.47 77.31
N GLY A 504 10.04 -12.22 77.02
CA GLY A 504 10.94 -11.37 77.83
C GLY A 504 11.88 -10.50 77.04
N GLU A 505 11.61 -9.30 77.17
CA GLU A 505 12.43 -8.17 77.60
C GLU A 505 12.92 -7.15 76.57
N THR A 506 12.50 -5.95 76.89
CA THR A 506 12.86 -4.62 76.46
C THR A 506 14.33 -4.31 76.65
N SER A 507 14.96 -3.59 75.73
CA SER A 507 15.89 -2.53 76.11
C SER A 507 16.01 -1.47 75.00
N ASP A 508 15.68 -0.26 75.42
CA ASP A 508 16.01 1.01 74.79
C ASP A 508 17.52 1.19 74.59
N SER A 509 17.95 1.85 73.55
CA SER A 509 18.93 2.91 73.67
C SER A 509 19.03 3.81 72.43
N ASN A 510 18.79 5.05 72.67
CA ASN A 510 19.11 6.28 71.96
C ASN A 510 20.50 6.38 71.34
N GLY A 511 20.61 7.24 70.32
CA GLY A 511 21.86 7.92 70.04
C GLY A 511 21.94 8.40 68.60
N ASP A 512 21.45 9.54 68.33
CA ASP A 512 22.09 10.80 67.93
C ASP A 512 23.18 10.74 66.85
N GLY A 513 23.00 11.61 65.85
CA GLY A 513 24.12 12.38 65.35
C GLY A 513 24.25 12.59 63.85
N ALA A 514 23.62 13.60 63.36
CA ALA A 514 24.15 14.76 62.61
C ALA A 514 24.90 14.60 61.28
N ASN A 515 24.39 15.29 60.32
CA ASN A 515 25.05 16.28 59.42
C ASN A 515 26.06 15.85 58.36
N GLY A 516 25.77 16.27 57.14
CA GLY A 516 26.84 16.83 56.35
C GLY A 516 26.68 16.79 54.81
N LYS A 517 26.03 17.83 54.29
CA LYS A 517 26.44 18.59 53.07
C LYS A 517 26.67 17.86 51.74
N THR A 518 25.84 18.26 50.75
CA THR A 518 26.19 18.48 49.32
C THR A 518 27.48 19.27 49.13
N PRO A 519 28.21 19.18 47.99
CA PRO A 519 27.86 20.13 46.93
C PRO A 519 27.99 19.59 45.50
N ALA A 520 27.33 20.35 44.67
CA ALA A 520 27.36 20.54 43.25
C ALA A 520 28.74 20.50 42.54
N ALA A 521 28.73 19.97 41.32
CA ALA A 521 29.26 20.60 40.11
C ALA A 521 28.56 19.94 38.90
#